data_8fb4b07db0597aa0d15b32314c01a2b0
#
_entry.id   8fb4b07db0597aa0d15b32314c01a2b0
#
_cell.length_a   1.000
_cell.length_b   1.000
_cell.length_c   1.000
_cell.angle_alpha   90.00
_cell.angle_beta   90.00
_cell.angle_gamma   90.00
#
_symmetry.space_group_name_H-M   'P 1'
#
loop_
_entity.id
_entity.type
_entity.pdbx_description
1 polymer ?
#
loop_
_entity_poly.entity_id
_entity_poly.type
_entity_poly.pdbx_seq_one_letter_code
_entity_poly.pdbx_strand_id
1 'polypeptide(L)' 'MKRIDEYMRIKEAAAFLGVTPNTLRNWEKENKIKVYRNPQNSYRLYKKEDLEQLLNKIEPSLEVSK' A
#
# COMPACT_ATOMS: atom_id res chain seq x y z
N MET A 1 21.64 0.97 -0.26
CA MET A 1 20.71 2.09 -0.05
C MET A 1 19.43 1.87 -0.82
N LYS A 2 18.31 2.13 -0.20
CA LYS A 2 17.01 1.95 -0.85
C LYS A 2 16.74 3.07 -1.83
N ARG A 3 16.13 2.73 -2.93
CA ARG A 3 15.79 3.72 -3.93
C ARG A 3 14.40 4.27 -3.66
N ILE A 4 14.26 5.57 -3.87
CA ILE A 4 12.99 6.21 -3.60
C ILE A 4 11.89 5.73 -4.53
N ASP A 5 12.26 5.27 -5.72
CA ASP A 5 11.26 4.82 -6.67
C ASP A 5 10.69 3.43 -6.33
N GLU A 6 11.23 2.77 -5.30
CA GLU A 6 10.64 1.54 -4.82
C GLU A 6 9.48 1.80 -3.87
N TYR A 7 9.25 3.06 -3.54
CA TYR A 7 8.19 3.45 -2.62
C TYR A 7 7.17 4.31 -3.33
N MET A 8 5.94 4.23 -2.88
CA MET A 8 4.85 5.01 -3.44
C MET A 8 4.22 5.85 -2.35
N ARG A 9 3.75 7.02 -2.76
CA ARG A 9 2.95 7.84 -1.86
C ARG A 9 1.53 7.30 -1.82
N ILE A 10 0.76 7.77 -0.85
CA ILE A 10 -0.56 7.19 -0.62
C ILE A 10 -1.45 7.25 -1.86
N LYS A 11 -1.36 8.33 -2.61
CA LYS A 11 -2.16 8.46 -3.83
C LYS A 11 -1.78 7.40 -4.85
N GLU A 12 -0.49 7.21 -5.03
CA GLU A 12 0.00 6.24 -6.00
C GLU A 12 -0.29 4.82 -5.55
N ALA A 13 -0.12 4.58 -4.25
CA ALA A 13 -0.38 3.25 -3.72
C ALA A 13 -1.85 2.90 -3.87
N ALA A 14 -2.73 3.85 -3.61
CA ALA A 14 -4.15 3.60 -3.75
C ALA A 14 -4.51 3.27 -5.20
N ALA A 15 -3.95 4.03 -6.13
CA ALA A 15 -4.20 3.77 -7.54
C ALA A 15 -3.65 2.39 -7.95
N PHE A 16 -2.49 2.05 -7.42
CA PHE A 16 -1.88 0.76 -7.74
C PHE A 16 -2.76 -0.39 -7.29
N LEU A 17 -3.38 -0.25 -6.13
CA LEU A 17 -4.23 -1.30 -5.57
C LEU A 17 -5.69 -1.20 -6.02
N GLY A 18 -6.04 -0.09 -6.66
CA GLY A 18 -7.42 0.10 -7.09
C GLY A 18 -8.36 0.45 -5.96
N VAL A 19 -7.87 1.14 -4.95
CA VAL A 19 -8.69 1.56 -3.81
C VAL A 19 -8.50 3.04 -3.58
N THR A 20 -9.25 3.59 -2.62
CA THR A 20 -9.12 5.00 -2.29
C THR A 20 -8.03 5.19 -1.25
N PRO A 21 -7.44 6.40 -1.18
CA PRO A 21 -6.47 6.67 -0.12
C PRO A 21 -7.05 6.46 1.27
N ASN A 22 -8.32 6.74 1.45
CA ASN A 22 -8.96 6.54 2.75
C ASN A 22 -8.95 5.07 3.14
N THR A 23 -9.14 4.18 2.18
CA THR A 23 -9.07 2.76 2.45
C THR A 23 -7.69 2.35 2.94
N LEU A 24 -6.65 2.93 2.34
CA LEU A 24 -5.30 2.63 2.79
C LEU A 24 -5.06 3.11 4.22
N ARG A 25 -5.62 4.26 4.56
CA ARG A 25 -5.48 4.75 5.93
C ARG A 25 -6.15 3.82 6.92
N ASN A 26 -7.29 3.29 6.56
CA ASN A 26 -7.98 2.33 7.41
C ASN A 26 -7.17 1.05 7.57
N TRP A 27 -6.60 0.58 6.49
CA TRP A 27 -5.77 -0.62 6.54
C TRP A 27 -4.54 -0.39 7.41
N GLU A 28 -3.98 0.80 7.36
CA GLU A 28 -2.85 1.13 8.21
C GLU A 28 -3.25 1.05 9.68
N LYS A 29 -4.41 1.59 10.02
CA LYS A 29 -4.89 1.54 11.39
C LYS A 29 -5.11 0.12 11.88
N GLU A 30 -5.50 -0.75 10.98
CA GLU A 30 -5.77 -2.14 11.31
C GLU A 30 -4.53 -3.01 11.21
N ASN A 31 -3.38 -2.42 10.94
CA ASN A 31 -2.12 -3.14 10.82
C ASN A 31 -2.14 -4.16 9.69
N LYS A 32 -2.91 -3.89 8.67
CA LYS A 32 -2.96 -4.77 7.52
C LYS A 32 -1.90 -4.45 6.48
N ILE A 33 -1.28 -3.29 6.59
CA ILE A 33 -0.30 -2.85 5.62
C ILE A 33 0.78 -2.08 6.35
N LYS A 34 2.01 -2.24 5.88
CA LYS A 34 3.14 -1.54 6.45
C LYS A 34 3.27 -0.16 5.85
N VAL A 35 3.61 0.80 6.68
CA VAL A 35 3.80 2.17 6.25
C VAL A 35 5.20 2.61 6.67
N TYR A 36 5.89 3.22 5.74
CA TYR A 36 7.21 3.78 6.00
C TYR A 36 7.11 5.29 5.96
N ARG A 37 7.98 5.95 6.69
CA ARG A 37 7.99 7.40 6.71
C ARG A 37 9.31 7.92 6.21
N ASN A 38 9.22 8.93 5.36
CA ASN A 38 10.41 9.63 4.90
C ASN A 38 10.93 10.48 6.06
N PRO A 39 12.17 10.25 6.52
CA PRO A 39 12.68 10.98 7.68
C PRO A 39 12.80 12.47 7.45
N GLN A 40 12.83 12.92 6.22
CA GLN A 40 13.01 14.33 5.94
C GLN A 40 11.72 15.12 5.98
N ASN A 41 10.60 14.51 5.62
CA ASN A 41 9.34 15.24 5.56
C ASN A 41 8.18 14.50 6.18
N SER A 42 8.42 13.33 6.75
CA SER A 42 7.40 12.53 7.44
C SER A 42 6.26 12.09 6.54
N TYR A 43 6.44 12.14 5.23
CA TYR A 43 5.41 11.66 4.33
C TYR A 43 5.30 10.16 4.41
N ARG A 44 4.08 9.66 4.25
CA ARG A 44 3.85 8.22 4.22
C ARG A 44 4.38 7.64 2.92
N LEU A 45 5.06 6.52 3.05
CA LEU A 45 5.56 5.80 1.89
C LEU A 45 5.14 4.34 1.99
N TYR A 46 4.79 3.77 0.87
CA TYR A 46 4.37 2.38 0.80
C TYR A 46 5.32 1.64 -0.11
N LYS A 47 5.86 0.54 0.36
CA LYS A 47 6.81 -0.23 -0.43
C LYS A 47 6.06 -1.01 -1.49
N LYS A 48 6.50 -0.89 -2.73
CA LYS A 48 5.81 -1.53 -3.84
C LYS A 48 5.71 -3.04 -3.64
N GLU A 49 6.76 -3.63 -3.13
CA GLU A 49 6.78 -5.06 -2.89
C GLU A 49 5.68 -5.48 -1.93
N ASP A 50 5.48 -4.70 -0.88
CA ASP A 50 4.44 -5.00 0.09
C ASP A 50 3.06 -4.90 -0.54
N LEU A 51 2.89 -3.91 -1.41
CA LEU A 51 1.61 -3.73 -2.09
C LEU A 51 1.32 -4.89 -3.03
N GLU A 52 2.34 -5.37 -3.70
CA GLU A 52 2.15 -6.50 -4.60
C GLU A 52 1.72 -7.74 -3.85
N GLN A 53 2.29 -7.97 -2.69
CA GLN A 53 1.90 -9.11 -1.89
C GLN A 53 0.46 -9.00 -1.42
N LEU A 54 0.06 -7.81 -1.04
CA LEU A 54 -1.31 -7.59 -0.61
C LEU A 54 -2.27 -7.82 -1.78
N LEU A 55 -1.90 -7.37 -2.94
CA LEU A 55 -2.72 -7.54 -4.12
C LEU A 55 -2.93 -9.02 -4.44
N ASN A 56 -1.88 -9.80 -4.30
CA ASN A 56 -1.97 -11.24 -4.55
C ASN A 56 -2.93 -11.91 -3.59
N LYS A 57 -2.97 -11.43 -2.35
CA LYS A 57 -3.86 -12.01 -1.38
C LYS A 57 -5.31 -11.67 -1.66
N ILE A 58 -5.54 -10.51 -2.23
CA ILE A 58 -6.91 -10.04 -2.49
C ILE A 58 -7.53 -10.76 -3.67
N GLU A 59 -6.73 -10.97 -4.70
CA GLU A 59 -7.26 -11.51 -5.94
C GLU A 59 -8.02 -12.81 -5.79
N PRO A 60 -7.43 -13.82 -5.15
CA PRO A 60 -8.13 -15.09 -5.01
C PRO A 60 -9.47 -14.94 -4.29
N SER A 61 -9.50 -14.08 -3.31
CA SER A 61 -10.74 -13.85 -2.57
C SER A 61 -11.82 -13.29 -3.46
N LEU A 62 -11.45 -12.37 -4.33
CA LEU A 62 -12.42 -11.78 -5.23
C LEU A 62 -13.04 -12.79 -6.16
N GLU A 63 -12.23 -13.68 -6.65
CA GLU A 63 -12.72 -14.72 -7.53
C GLU A 63 -13.67 -15.66 -6.82
N VAL A 64 -13.31 -16.00 -5.61
CA VAL A 64 -14.12 -16.93 -4.85
C VAL A 64 -15.47 -16.35 -4.51
N SER A 65 -15.54 -15.09 -4.27
CA SER A 65 -16.77 -14.48 -3.84
C SER A 65 -17.81 -14.38 -4.94
N LYS A 66 -17.47 -14.79 -6.11
CA LYS A 66 -18.44 -14.74 -7.20
C LYS A 66 -19.45 -15.86 -7.14
#